data_7c2188e542b715dec4490f5dcdc591b8
#
_entry.id   7c2188e542b715dec4490f5dcdc591b8
#
_cell.length_a   1.000
_cell.length_b   1.000
_cell.length_c   1.000
_cell.angle_alpha   90.00
_cell.angle_beta   90.00
_cell.angle_gamma   90.00
#
_symmetry.space_group_name_H-M   'P 1'
#
loop_
_entity.id
_entity.type
_entity.pdbx_description
1 polymer ?
#
loop_
_entity_poly.entity_id
_entity_poly.type
_entity_poly.pdbx_seq_one_letter_code
_entity_poly.pdbx_strand_id
1 'polypeptide(L)'
;DIAIANDSIAYYDEDGKLLPIEAHFSKYGGHPRNAGTYGIVFREAREQGIPLMDIVNNASYIPAKYFSKVGLKAMQERGRMQEGMIADITIFDPNTIAETATMKAGMRGSYTRGIPHVIVSGKIIIEDGVANTKLRAGKPIRYAVIKE
;
A
#
# COMPACT_ATOMS: atom_id res chain seq x y z
N ASP A 1 -13.22 -15.31 5.40
CA ASP A 1 -12.60 -14.11 4.77
C ASP A 1 -11.37 -13.71 5.58
N ILE A 2 -10.22 -13.51 4.93
CA ILE A 2 -8.96 -13.06 5.55
C ILE A 2 -8.60 -11.74 4.91
N ALA A 3 -8.34 -10.70 5.75
CA ALA A 3 -7.80 -9.44 5.30
C ALA A 3 -6.28 -9.42 5.46
N ILE A 4 -5.57 -8.92 4.44
CA ILE A 4 -4.14 -8.64 4.56
C ILE A 4 -4.00 -7.29 5.25
N ALA A 5 -3.28 -7.27 6.36
CA ALA A 5 -2.96 -6.07 7.10
C ALA A 5 -1.43 -5.88 7.19
N ASN A 6 -1.01 -4.64 7.16
CA ASN A 6 0.37 -4.25 7.41
C ASN A 6 0.41 -3.26 8.58
N ASP A 7 1.30 -3.52 9.51
CA ASP A 7 1.60 -2.62 10.61
C ASP A 7 2.82 -1.76 10.24
N SER A 8 2.60 -0.46 10.12
CA SER A 8 3.62 0.50 9.71
C SER A 8 3.84 1.53 10.80
N ILE A 9 5.09 1.87 11.04
CA ILE A 9 5.52 2.95 11.92
C ILE A 9 6.01 4.15 11.11
N ALA A 10 6.18 5.28 11.79
CA ALA A 10 6.66 6.51 11.18
C ALA A 10 7.96 6.30 10.38
N TYR A 11 8.13 7.09 9.32
CA TYR A 11 9.30 7.04 8.45
C TYR A 11 10.50 7.72 9.14
N TYR A 12 11.42 6.94 9.70
CA TYR A 12 12.58 7.41 10.46
C TYR A 12 13.87 6.70 10.01
N ASP A 13 15.03 7.33 10.30
CA ASP A 13 16.35 6.78 10.05
C ASP A 13 16.79 5.77 11.13
N GLU A 14 18.03 5.28 11.03
CA GLU A 14 18.59 4.32 11.98
C GLU A 14 18.81 4.92 13.38
N ASP A 15 18.93 6.24 13.49
CA ASP A 15 19.06 6.97 14.75
C ASP A 15 17.71 7.35 15.38
N GLY A 16 16.60 6.98 14.75
CA GLY A 16 15.24 7.28 15.19
C GLY A 16 14.76 8.70 14.85
N LYS A 17 15.46 9.43 13.99
CA LYS A 17 15.08 10.75 13.54
C LYS A 17 14.04 10.65 12.42
N LEU A 18 12.95 11.40 12.56
CA LEU A 18 11.90 11.46 11.53
C LEU A 18 12.46 11.96 10.20
N LEU A 19 12.26 11.19 9.15
CA LEU A 19 12.68 11.53 7.81
C LEU A 19 11.64 12.41 7.09
N PRO A 20 12.08 13.38 6.29
CA PRO A 20 11.17 14.06 5.37
C PRO A 20 10.64 13.07 4.31
N ILE A 21 9.47 13.36 3.78
CA ILE A 21 8.79 12.46 2.82
C ILE A 21 9.57 12.32 1.50
N GLU A 22 10.42 13.28 1.18
CA GLU A 22 11.30 13.27 0.01
C GLU A 22 12.59 12.45 0.24
N ALA A 23 12.81 11.97 1.47
CA ALA A 23 14.01 11.20 1.77
C ALA A 23 14.08 9.93 0.93
N HIS A 24 15.25 9.64 0.40
CA HIS A 24 15.48 8.41 -0.33
C HIS A 24 15.29 7.20 0.60
N PHE A 25 14.67 6.13 0.09
CA PHE A 25 14.33 4.93 0.86
C PHE A 25 15.52 4.30 1.62
N SER A 26 16.76 4.48 1.10
CA SER A 26 17.97 3.97 1.75
C SER A 26 18.27 4.58 3.12
N LYS A 27 17.64 5.71 3.45
CA LYS A 27 17.75 6.34 4.77
C LYS A 27 16.83 5.72 5.82
N TYR A 28 15.86 4.92 5.39
CA TYR A 28 14.88 4.32 6.29
C TYR A 28 15.50 3.25 7.18
N GLY A 29 15.44 3.46 8.51
CA GLY A 29 15.99 2.57 9.54
C GLY A 29 14.98 1.57 10.14
N GLY A 30 13.70 1.65 9.76
CA GLY A 30 12.65 0.79 10.31
C GLY A 30 12.62 -0.63 9.76
N HIS A 31 11.50 -1.32 9.96
CA HIS A 31 11.33 -2.70 9.50
C HIS A 31 10.93 -2.77 8.01
N PRO A 32 11.50 -3.68 7.21
CA PRO A 32 11.21 -3.79 5.76
C PRO A 32 9.75 -4.12 5.44
N ARG A 33 8.96 -4.60 6.40
CA ARG A 33 7.51 -4.81 6.19
C ARG A 33 6.76 -3.56 5.75
N ASN A 34 7.23 -2.36 6.11
CA ASN A 34 6.62 -1.11 5.67
C ASN A 34 6.51 -1.00 4.13
N ALA A 35 7.51 -1.48 3.42
CA ALA A 35 7.59 -1.40 1.96
C ALA A 35 7.35 -2.75 1.27
N GLY A 36 7.60 -3.87 1.94
CA GLY A 36 7.68 -5.19 1.33
C GLY A 36 6.47 -6.11 1.54
N THR A 37 5.59 -5.84 2.51
CA THR A 37 4.54 -6.80 2.89
C THR A 37 3.69 -7.28 1.71
N TYR A 38 3.15 -6.36 0.91
CA TYR A 38 2.33 -6.76 -0.24
C TYR A 38 3.15 -7.44 -1.33
N GLY A 39 4.40 -7.00 -1.55
CA GLY A 39 5.34 -7.67 -2.47
C GLY A 39 5.55 -9.14 -2.09
N ILE A 40 5.81 -9.43 -0.81
CA ILE A 40 5.96 -10.80 -0.28
C ILE A 40 4.68 -11.60 -0.52
N VAL A 41 3.53 -11.05 -0.12
CA VAL A 41 2.25 -11.77 -0.21
C VAL A 41 1.92 -12.16 -1.66
N PHE A 42 2.08 -11.24 -2.61
CA PHE A 42 1.81 -11.53 -4.03
C PHE A 42 2.81 -12.52 -4.62
N ARG A 43 4.11 -12.42 -4.26
CA ARG A 43 5.13 -13.37 -4.71
C ARG A 43 4.88 -14.78 -4.16
N GLU A 44 4.67 -14.91 -2.85
CA GLU A 44 4.44 -16.22 -2.23
C GLU A 44 3.15 -16.87 -2.71
N ALA A 45 2.09 -16.08 -2.88
CA ALA A 45 0.84 -16.60 -3.44
C ALA A 45 1.04 -17.18 -4.85
N ARG A 46 1.80 -16.47 -5.70
CA ARG A 46 2.14 -16.94 -7.04
C ARG A 46 2.96 -18.24 -6.98
N GLU A 47 3.98 -18.30 -6.12
CA GLU A 47 4.85 -19.47 -5.95
C GLU A 47 4.09 -20.69 -5.42
N GLN A 48 3.06 -20.47 -4.61
CA GLN A 48 2.21 -21.52 -4.05
C GLN A 48 0.99 -21.85 -4.94
N GLY A 49 0.82 -21.20 -6.08
CA GLY A 49 -0.31 -21.42 -6.99
C GLY A 49 -1.65 -20.92 -6.46
N ILE A 50 -1.66 -19.99 -5.50
CA ILE A 50 -2.89 -19.36 -4.99
C ILE A 50 -3.45 -18.44 -6.08
N PRO A 51 -4.75 -18.52 -6.40
CA PRO A 51 -5.37 -17.69 -7.42
C PRO A 51 -5.16 -16.19 -7.15
N LEU A 52 -4.72 -15.46 -8.17
CA LEU A 52 -4.43 -14.02 -8.06
C LEU A 52 -5.60 -13.23 -7.47
N MET A 53 -6.83 -13.53 -7.90
CA MET A 53 -8.01 -12.80 -7.45
C MET A 53 -8.34 -13.02 -5.97
N ASP A 54 -7.93 -14.14 -5.38
CA ASP A 54 -8.09 -14.37 -3.94
C ASP A 54 -7.18 -13.41 -3.15
N ILE A 55 -5.95 -13.19 -3.64
CA ILE A 55 -5.02 -12.26 -3.01
C ILE A 55 -5.46 -10.81 -3.21
N VAL A 56 -5.90 -10.43 -4.41
CA VAL A 56 -6.45 -9.10 -4.68
C VAL A 56 -7.66 -8.83 -3.79
N ASN A 57 -8.56 -9.79 -3.66
CA ASN A 57 -9.73 -9.70 -2.79
C ASN A 57 -9.33 -9.46 -1.33
N ASN A 58 -8.38 -10.23 -0.82
CA ASN A 58 -7.90 -10.15 0.57
C ASN A 58 -7.09 -8.86 0.84
N ALA A 59 -6.43 -8.32 -0.18
CA ALA A 59 -5.63 -7.09 -0.06
C ALA A 59 -6.45 -5.81 -0.21
N SER A 60 -7.63 -5.85 -0.82
CA SER A 60 -8.38 -4.66 -1.24
C SER A 60 -9.85 -4.71 -0.79
N TYR A 61 -10.65 -5.61 -1.37
CA TYR A 61 -12.09 -5.63 -1.16
C TYR A 61 -12.50 -6.02 0.27
N ILE A 62 -11.88 -7.05 0.83
CA ILE A 62 -12.22 -7.54 2.18
C ILE A 62 -11.97 -6.48 3.25
N PRO A 63 -10.78 -5.79 3.31
CA PRO A 63 -10.56 -4.70 4.24
C PRO A 63 -11.58 -3.56 4.07
N ALA A 64 -11.84 -3.14 2.82
CA ALA A 64 -12.80 -2.07 2.56
C ALA A 64 -14.21 -2.44 3.02
N LYS A 65 -14.67 -3.64 2.71
CA LYS A 65 -15.96 -4.19 3.13
C LYS A 65 -16.08 -4.27 4.66
N TYR A 66 -15.03 -4.74 5.34
CA TYR A 66 -15.00 -4.82 6.80
C TYR A 66 -15.17 -3.45 7.43
N PHE A 67 -14.32 -2.48 7.07
CA PHE A 67 -14.39 -1.13 7.62
C PHE A 67 -15.70 -0.41 7.28
N SER A 68 -16.25 -0.64 6.10
CA SER A 68 -17.59 -0.13 5.73
C SER A 68 -18.67 -0.67 6.65
N LYS A 69 -18.63 -1.99 6.97
CA LYS A 69 -19.61 -2.64 7.85
C LYS A 69 -19.54 -2.12 9.28
N VAL A 70 -18.36 -1.77 9.79
CA VAL A 70 -18.20 -1.19 11.13
C VAL A 70 -18.36 0.33 11.15
N GLY A 71 -18.95 0.92 10.10
CA GLY A 71 -19.44 2.29 10.08
C GLY A 71 -18.54 3.32 9.39
N LEU A 72 -17.39 2.92 8.81
CA LEU A 72 -16.53 3.83 8.06
C LEU A 72 -17.06 4.02 6.64
N LYS A 73 -18.04 4.92 6.47
CA LYS A 73 -18.79 5.13 5.21
C LYS A 73 -17.88 5.40 3.99
N ALA A 74 -16.77 6.10 4.18
CA ALA A 74 -15.83 6.41 3.11
C ALA A 74 -15.21 5.15 2.45
N MET A 75 -15.32 3.98 3.09
CA MET A 75 -14.85 2.72 2.53
C MET A 75 -15.86 2.05 1.59
N GLN A 76 -17.10 2.55 1.52
CA GLN A 76 -18.11 2.08 0.56
C GLN A 76 -17.73 2.39 -0.90
N GLU A 77 -16.93 3.45 -1.09
CA GLU A 77 -16.46 3.93 -2.40
C GLU A 77 -15.04 3.46 -2.73
N ARG A 78 -14.52 2.43 -2.04
CA ARG A 78 -13.15 1.91 -2.18
C ARG A 78 -13.10 0.40 -2.21
N GLY A 79 -11.92 -0.13 -2.50
CA GLY A 79 -11.60 -1.55 -2.44
C GLY A 79 -12.00 -2.36 -3.67
N ARG A 80 -12.58 -1.75 -4.70
CA ARG A 80 -12.91 -2.38 -5.99
C ARG A 80 -12.96 -1.37 -7.11
N MET A 81 -12.76 -1.82 -8.34
CA MET A 81 -12.94 -1.03 -9.54
C MET A 81 -14.38 -1.08 -10.00
N GLN A 82 -15.06 0.05 -9.89
CA GLN A 82 -16.47 0.22 -10.31
C GLN A 82 -16.70 1.69 -10.64
N GLU A 83 -17.54 1.97 -11.64
CA GLU A 83 -17.93 3.33 -11.98
C GLU A 83 -18.54 4.07 -10.78
N GLY A 84 -18.16 5.34 -10.59
CA GLY A 84 -18.59 6.18 -9.48
C GLY A 84 -17.75 6.00 -8.19
N MET A 85 -16.80 5.05 -8.14
CA MET A 85 -15.90 4.89 -7.00
C MET A 85 -14.68 5.78 -7.08
N ILE A 86 -14.04 5.98 -5.92
CA ILE A 86 -12.80 6.74 -5.84
C ILE A 86 -11.68 5.96 -6.53
N ALA A 87 -10.98 6.63 -7.44
CA ALA A 87 -9.89 6.05 -8.21
C ALA A 87 -8.62 5.95 -7.35
N ASP A 88 -8.58 4.95 -6.46
CA ASP A 88 -7.41 4.47 -5.76
C ASP A 88 -7.00 3.15 -6.42
N ILE A 89 -6.05 3.19 -7.36
CA ILE A 89 -5.75 2.08 -8.28
C ILE A 89 -4.25 1.79 -8.26
N THR A 90 -3.91 0.52 -8.11
CA THR A 90 -2.55 0.01 -8.30
C THR A 90 -2.51 -0.85 -9.56
N ILE A 91 -1.65 -0.50 -10.52
CA ILE A 91 -1.37 -1.29 -11.70
C ILE A 91 -0.09 -2.07 -11.46
N PHE A 92 -0.14 -3.37 -11.58
CA PHE A 92 1.02 -4.25 -11.32
C PHE A 92 1.09 -5.41 -12.31
N ASP A 93 2.28 -5.94 -12.49
CA ASP A 93 2.50 -7.17 -13.26
C ASP A 93 2.46 -8.36 -12.29
N PRO A 94 1.47 -9.27 -12.41
CA PRO A 94 1.34 -10.42 -11.53
C PRO A 94 2.51 -11.40 -11.59
N ASN A 95 3.28 -11.39 -12.68
CA ASN A 95 4.42 -12.30 -12.86
C ASN A 95 5.70 -11.78 -12.19
N THR A 96 5.81 -10.47 -12.00
CA THR A 96 7.05 -9.84 -11.53
C THR A 96 6.91 -9.12 -10.19
N ILE A 97 5.68 -8.87 -9.71
CA ILE A 97 5.47 -8.24 -8.40
C ILE A 97 6.16 -9.04 -7.29
N ALA A 98 7.04 -8.38 -6.56
CA ALA A 98 7.77 -8.96 -5.43
C ALA A 98 8.40 -7.86 -4.58
N GLU A 99 8.69 -8.19 -3.32
CA GLU A 99 9.45 -7.33 -2.42
C GLU A 99 10.89 -7.15 -2.90
N THR A 100 11.47 -6.01 -2.57
CA THR A 100 12.92 -5.74 -2.66
C THR A 100 13.47 -5.28 -1.30
N ALA A 101 12.59 -4.93 -0.38
CA ALA A 101 12.95 -4.55 0.97
C ALA A 101 13.48 -5.74 1.77
N THR A 102 14.61 -5.55 2.45
CA THR A 102 15.27 -6.56 3.30
C THR A 102 15.75 -5.95 4.61
N MET A 103 16.19 -6.77 5.56
CA MET A 103 16.79 -6.29 6.82
C MET A 103 18.15 -5.59 6.64
N LYS A 104 18.75 -5.67 5.45
CA LYS A 104 20.03 -5.02 5.15
C LYS A 104 19.89 -3.50 5.24
N ALA A 105 20.88 -2.85 5.89
CA ALA A 105 20.96 -1.39 5.93
C ALA A 105 20.92 -0.80 4.52
N GLY A 106 20.18 0.28 4.36
CA GLY A 106 19.93 0.93 3.06
C GLY A 106 18.90 0.25 2.15
N MET A 107 18.41 -0.96 2.51
CA MET A 107 17.42 -1.70 1.73
C MET A 107 16.06 -1.85 2.42
N ARG A 108 15.93 -1.41 3.66
CA ARG A 108 14.71 -1.62 4.46
C ARG A 108 13.48 -0.90 3.92
N GLY A 109 13.67 0.22 3.23
CA GLY A 109 12.59 1.01 2.61
C GLY A 109 12.46 0.80 1.10
N SER A 110 13.16 -0.19 0.51
CA SER A 110 13.11 -0.43 -0.94
C SER A 110 11.71 -0.71 -1.42
N TYR A 111 11.34 -0.11 -2.54
CA TYR A 111 10.00 -0.25 -3.12
C TYR A 111 9.75 -1.66 -3.64
N THR A 112 8.53 -2.13 -3.50
CA THR A 112 8.06 -3.36 -4.18
C THR A 112 8.21 -3.20 -5.69
N ARG A 113 8.86 -4.15 -6.35
CA ARG A 113 9.01 -4.17 -7.81
C ARG A 113 7.72 -4.65 -8.49
N GLY A 114 7.62 -4.43 -9.80
CA GLY A 114 6.48 -4.90 -10.61
C GLY A 114 5.23 -4.03 -10.47
N ILE A 115 5.34 -2.81 -9.93
CA ILE A 115 4.26 -1.84 -9.80
C ILE A 115 4.63 -0.59 -10.62
N PRO A 116 4.31 -0.54 -11.93
CA PRO A 116 4.62 0.61 -12.76
C PRO A 116 3.80 1.86 -12.42
N HIS A 117 2.53 1.71 -12.02
CA HIS A 117 1.68 2.88 -11.78
C HIS A 117 0.86 2.75 -10.50
N VAL A 118 0.71 3.86 -9.79
CA VAL A 118 -0.23 4.00 -8.66
C VAL A 118 -0.99 5.31 -8.78
N ILE A 119 -2.31 5.21 -8.66
CA ILE A 119 -3.24 6.33 -8.71
C ILE A 119 -3.88 6.44 -7.32
N VAL A 120 -3.92 7.64 -6.76
CA VAL A 120 -4.58 7.94 -5.49
C VAL A 120 -5.52 9.12 -5.67
N SER A 121 -6.78 8.94 -5.34
CA SER A 121 -7.83 9.96 -5.53
C SER A 121 -7.83 10.54 -6.95
N GLY A 122 -7.64 9.68 -7.96
CA GLY A 122 -7.58 10.06 -9.37
C GLY A 122 -6.30 10.74 -9.84
N LYS A 123 -5.25 10.82 -9.00
CA LYS A 123 -3.95 11.43 -9.35
C LYS A 123 -2.86 10.37 -9.43
N ILE A 124 -2.10 10.34 -10.52
CA ILE A 124 -0.98 9.43 -10.69
C ILE A 124 0.15 9.87 -9.75
N ILE A 125 0.47 9.05 -8.76
CA ILE A 125 1.55 9.29 -7.79
C ILE A 125 2.80 8.45 -8.06
N ILE A 126 2.66 7.35 -8.80
CA ILE A 126 3.77 6.58 -9.37
C ILE A 126 3.48 6.40 -10.85
N GLU A 127 4.43 6.74 -11.70
CA GLU A 127 4.40 6.57 -13.14
C GLU A 127 5.71 5.92 -13.60
N ASP A 128 5.62 4.84 -14.38
CA ASP A 128 6.78 4.04 -14.83
C ASP A 128 7.73 3.64 -13.68
N GLY A 129 7.17 3.34 -12.51
CA GLY A 129 7.93 2.98 -11.31
C GLY A 129 8.58 4.16 -10.57
N VAL A 130 8.38 5.39 -11.05
CA VAL A 130 8.96 6.61 -10.45
C VAL A 130 7.90 7.33 -9.59
N ALA A 131 8.21 7.53 -8.31
CA ALA A 131 7.32 8.22 -7.39
C ALA A 131 7.43 9.75 -7.51
N ASN A 132 6.27 10.43 -7.65
CA ASN A 132 6.18 11.88 -7.55
C ASN A 132 6.05 12.29 -6.07
N THR A 133 7.17 12.48 -5.40
CA THR A 133 7.23 12.83 -3.98
C THR A 133 6.71 14.23 -3.63
N LYS A 134 6.47 15.09 -4.63
CA LYS A 134 5.90 16.43 -4.45
C LYS A 134 4.36 16.42 -4.41
N LEU A 135 3.74 15.39 -4.96
CA LEU A 135 2.28 15.28 -5.03
C LEU A 135 1.72 14.70 -3.73
N ARG A 136 0.73 15.36 -3.15
CA ARG A 136 0.00 14.94 -1.95
C ARG A 136 -1.45 14.63 -2.34
N ALA A 137 -1.69 13.42 -2.83
CA ALA A 137 -3.02 12.97 -3.30
C ALA A 137 -3.82 12.26 -2.21
N GLY A 138 -3.14 11.64 -1.24
CA GLY A 138 -3.78 10.92 -0.13
C GLY A 138 -4.57 11.85 0.78
N LYS A 139 -5.72 11.37 1.25
CA LYS A 139 -6.56 12.04 2.24
C LYS A 139 -6.78 11.10 3.42
N PRO A 140 -6.81 11.62 4.66
CA PRO A 140 -7.11 10.79 5.82
C PRO A 140 -8.56 10.30 5.75
N ILE A 141 -8.75 9.01 5.97
CA ILE A 141 -10.08 8.38 6.09
C ILE A 141 -10.36 8.20 7.58
N ARG A 142 -11.44 8.80 8.06
CA ARG A 142 -11.78 8.83 9.49
C ARG A 142 -13.26 8.60 9.70
N TYR A 143 -13.61 8.09 10.88
CA TYR A 143 -14.99 8.13 11.35
C TYR A 143 -15.45 9.57 11.56
N ALA A 144 -16.74 9.81 11.36
CA ALA A 144 -17.33 11.08 11.76
C ALA A 144 -17.17 11.29 13.28
N VAL A 145 -16.87 12.52 13.68
CA VAL A 145 -16.84 12.87 15.11
C VAL A 145 -18.28 12.84 15.63
N ILE A 146 -18.56 11.99 16.60
CA ILE A 146 -19.82 11.99 17.33
C ILE A 146 -19.68 13.14 18.34
N LYS A 147 -20.47 14.19 18.17
CA LYS A 147 -20.62 15.23 19.21
C LYS A 147 -21.63 14.70 20.20
N GLU A 148 -21.21 14.55 21.45
CA GLU A 148 -22.09 14.30 22.58
C GLU A 148 -22.97 15.53 22.84
#